data_d4e7869c7d158b551cd7ffec492d6107
#
_entry.id   d4e7869c7d158b551cd7ffec492d6107
#
_cell.length_a   1.000
_cell.length_b   1.000
_cell.length_c   1.000
_cell.angle_alpha   90.00
_cell.angle_beta   90.00
_cell.angle_gamma   90.00
#
_symmetry.space_group_name_H-M   'P 1'
#
loop_
_entity.id
_entity.type
_entity.pdbx_description
1 polymer ?
#
loop_
_entity_poly.entity_id
_entity_poly.type
_entity_poly.pdbx_seq_one_letter_code
_entity_poly.pdbx_strand_id
1 'polypeptide(L)'
;MPMEARWIHGNAIVAETLHPALAQVTSQNGTPLAYTDIVGLRQGFGLTYRGNTPSFNFFHATIPTPVIVNDKRTRLDRVFVLYRTARHVAVRTIHVFDGQNFIRGFDLTAGFGDKTQALPFREGENSFKIRERGEQNPEVFFGIGISIGVEFGVRGVHPTPGEAPTIQFVSAGADFFY
;
A
#
# COMPACT_ATOMS: atom_id res chain seq x y z
N MET A 1 12.99 23.86 3.17
CA MET A 1 12.47 23.47 1.86
C MET A 1 10.95 23.41 1.97
N PRO A 2 10.20 24.00 1.05
CA PRO A 2 8.76 23.85 1.01
C PRO A 2 8.40 22.39 0.78
N MET A 3 7.25 21.96 1.33
CA MET A 3 6.74 20.59 1.25
C MET A 3 5.35 20.61 0.63
N GLU A 4 5.06 19.65 -0.21
CA GLU A 4 3.77 19.46 -0.86
C GLU A 4 3.27 18.05 -0.64
N ALA A 5 2.05 17.90 -0.12
CA ALA A 5 1.39 16.62 0.07
C ALA A 5 0.42 16.35 -1.08
N ARG A 6 0.48 15.15 -1.65
CA ARG A 6 -0.42 14.67 -2.71
C ARG A 6 -1.11 13.40 -2.27
N TRP A 7 -2.42 13.36 -2.46
CA TRP A 7 -3.26 12.26 -2.03
C TRP A 7 -4.21 11.78 -3.12
N ILE A 8 -4.51 10.49 -3.10
CA ILE A 8 -5.62 9.89 -3.84
C ILE A 8 -6.62 9.27 -2.88
N HIS A 9 -7.86 9.26 -3.28
CA HIS A 9 -8.92 8.54 -2.56
C HIS A 9 -8.77 7.03 -2.75
N GLY A 10 -9.16 6.23 -1.76
CA GLY A 10 -9.07 4.76 -1.81
C GLY A 10 -9.74 4.15 -3.04
N ASN A 11 -10.78 4.79 -3.59
CA ASN A 11 -11.45 4.36 -4.82
C ASN A 11 -10.57 4.38 -6.09
N ALA A 12 -9.42 5.04 -6.04
CA ALA A 12 -8.44 5.05 -7.13
C ALA A 12 -7.38 3.93 -7.00
N ILE A 13 -7.41 3.14 -5.92
CA ILE A 13 -6.51 2.00 -5.73
C ILE A 13 -7.10 0.79 -6.47
N VAL A 14 -6.26 0.13 -7.27
CA VAL A 14 -6.68 -1.00 -8.12
C VAL A 14 -5.94 -2.27 -7.75
N ALA A 15 -6.61 -3.42 -7.88
CA ALA A 15 -5.96 -4.72 -7.73
C ALA A 15 -5.09 -5.02 -8.95
N GLU A 16 -3.93 -5.65 -8.74
CA GLU A 16 -2.98 -6.02 -9.80
C GLU A 16 -3.59 -7.01 -10.79
N THR A 17 -4.26 -8.01 -10.27
CA THR A 17 -4.91 -9.00 -11.11
C THR A 17 -6.32 -9.31 -10.61
N LEU A 18 -7.20 -9.55 -11.56
CA LEU A 18 -8.55 -10.06 -11.31
C LEU A 18 -8.63 -11.57 -11.61
N HIS A 19 -7.55 -12.18 -12.10
CA HIS A 19 -7.48 -13.60 -12.45
C HIS A 19 -6.42 -14.33 -11.64
N PRO A 20 -6.78 -15.45 -10.98
CA PRO A 20 -5.92 -16.14 -10.02
C PRO A 20 -4.75 -16.94 -10.63
N ALA A 21 -4.58 -16.94 -11.95
CA ALA A 21 -3.85 -18.01 -12.62
C ALA A 21 -2.34 -17.79 -12.83
N LEU A 22 -1.73 -16.64 -12.52
CA LEU A 22 -0.45 -16.32 -13.17
C LEU A 22 0.77 -16.20 -12.28
N ALA A 23 0.67 -16.11 -10.96
CA ALA A 23 1.85 -16.08 -10.10
C ALA A 23 1.60 -16.74 -8.75
N GLN A 24 2.60 -17.48 -8.28
CA GLN A 24 2.66 -17.90 -6.89
C GLN A 24 3.53 -16.89 -6.13
N VAL A 25 3.04 -16.41 -5.03
CA VAL A 25 3.80 -15.66 -4.03
C VAL A 25 3.99 -16.55 -2.80
N THR A 26 4.98 -16.25 -2.00
CA THR A 26 5.25 -17.00 -0.78
C THR A 26 4.92 -16.13 0.42
N SER A 27 4.16 -16.67 1.36
CA SER A 27 3.92 -16.00 2.63
C SER A 27 5.22 -15.82 3.41
N GLN A 28 5.24 -14.97 4.44
CA GLN A 28 6.39 -14.79 5.33
C GLN A 28 6.89 -16.10 5.96
N ASN A 29 6.01 -17.12 6.05
CA ASN A 29 6.33 -18.46 6.60
C ASN A 29 6.76 -19.46 5.51
N GLY A 30 7.04 -19.03 4.29
CA GLY A 30 7.45 -19.87 3.18
C GLY A 30 6.33 -20.69 2.54
N THR A 31 5.07 -20.47 2.90
CA THR A 31 3.92 -21.18 2.30
C THR A 31 3.57 -20.55 0.95
N PRO A 32 3.51 -21.32 -0.14
CA PRO A 32 3.02 -20.82 -1.42
C PRO A 32 1.58 -20.30 -1.29
N LEU A 33 1.30 -19.12 -1.82
CA LEU A 33 -0.02 -18.51 -1.88
C LEU A 33 -0.41 -18.31 -3.34
N ALA A 34 -1.65 -18.63 -3.67
CA ALA A 34 -2.23 -18.28 -4.96
C ALA A 34 -2.70 -16.83 -4.96
N TYR A 35 -2.74 -16.20 -6.13
CA TYR A 35 -3.48 -14.96 -6.29
C TYR A 35 -4.96 -15.19 -6.00
N THR A 36 -5.61 -14.17 -5.44
CA THR A 36 -7.02 -14.26 -5.08
C THR A 36 -7.93 -13.66 -6.15
N ASP A 37 -9.11 -14.25 -6.30
CA ASP A 37 -10.22 -13.56 -6.93
C ASP A 37 -10.68 -12.43 -6.03
N ILE A 38 -10.67 -11.21 -6.58
CA ILE A 38 -10.98 -10.00 -5.84
C ILE A 38 -12.36 -9.49 -6.21
N VAL A 39 -13.18 -9.29 -5.19
CA VAL A 39 -14.45 -8.55 -5.29
C VAL A 39 -14.30 -7.22 -4.58
N GLY A 40 -14.49 -6.12 -5.32
CA GLY A 40 -14.34 -4.76 -4.82
C GLY A 40 -15.68 -4.05 -4.67
N LEU A 41 -15.89 -3.38 -3.53
CA LEU A 41 -17.03 -2.49 -3.26
C LEU A 41 -16.54 -1.07 -3.06
N ARG A 42 -16.90 -0.16 -3.98
CA ARG A 42 -16.62 1.27 -3.87
C ARG A 42 -17.67 1.97 -3.02
N GLN A 43 -17.20 2.78 -2.06
CA GLN A 43 -18.04 3.55 -1.15
C GLN A 43 -17.48 4.98 -1.07
N GLY A 44 -18.27 5.93 -0.56
CA GLY A 44 -17.85 7.33 -0.44
C GLY A 44 -16.62 7.56 0.45
N PHE A 45 -16.32 6.62 1.32
CA PHE A 45 -15.18 6.67 2.26
C PHE A 45 -14.03 5.71 1.91
N GLY A 46 -14.08 5.03 0.76
CA GLY A 46 -13.02 4.14 0.34
C GLY A 46 -13.48 2.97 -0.51
N LEU A 47 -12.53 2.08 -0.79
CA LEU A 47 -12.74 0.85 -1.55
C LEU A 47 -12.44 -0.35 -0.66
N THR A 48 -13.44 -1.23 -0.50
CA THR A 48 -13.27 -2.49 0.22
C THR A 48 -13.10 -3.63 -0.77
N TYR A 49 -12.02 -4.38 -0.63
CA TYR A 49 -11.78 -5.63 -1.36
C TYR A 49 -11.99 -6.84 -0.44
N ARG A 50 -12.64 -7.85 -0.98
CA ARG A 50 -12.75 -9.18 -0.38
C ARG A 50 -11.96 -10.16 -1.22
N GLY A 51 -11.09 -10.93 -0.59
CA GLY A 51 -10.29 -11.98 -1.23
C GLY A 51 -10.68 -13.38 -0.77
N ASN A 52 -10.12 -14.38 -1.46
CA ASN A 52 -10.17 -15.78 -1.02
C ASN A 52 -9.11 -16.03 0.06
N THR A 53 -9.22 -17.13 0.82
CA THR A 53 -8.23 -17.51 1.83
C THR A 53 -7.83 -18.99 1.68
N PRO A 54 -6.52 -19.34 1.78
CA PRO A 54 -5.37 -18.43 1.85
C PRO A 54 -4.96 -17.90 0.47
N SER A 55 -4.68 -16.62 0.36
CA SER A 55 -4.26 -16.02 -0.91
C SER A 55 -3.49 -14.70 -0.70
N PHE A 56 -2.98 -14.16 -1.81
CA PHE A 56 -2.24 -12.90 -1.84
C PHE A 56 -2.65 -12.09 -3.07
N ASN A 57 -2.59 -10.77 -2.98
CA ASN A 57 -2.70 -9.90 -4.14
C ASN A 57 -1.93 -8.59 -3.90
N PHE A 58 -1.46 -7.96 -4.98
CA PHE A 58 -0.99 -6.59 -4.94
C PHE A 58 -2.10 -5.61 -5.31
N PHE A 59 -1.99 -4.41 -4.74
CA PHE A 59 -2.87 -3.28 -5.02
C PHE A 59 -2.01 -2.08 -5.35
N HIS A 60 -2.40 -1.31 -6.36
CA HIS A 60 -1.60 -0.21 -6.88
C HIS A 60 -2.29 1.13 -6.69
N ALA A 61 -1.53 2.09 -6.16
CA ALA A 61 -1.91 3.47 -5.99
C ALA A 61 -0.96 4.34 -6.82
N THR A 62 -1.49 5.08 -7.80
CA THR A 62 -0.72 6.06 -8.56
C THR A 62 -0.93 7.45 -7.97
N ILE A 63 0.13 8.05 -7.44
CA ILE A 63 0.07 9.35 -6.78
C ILE A 63 0.27 10.47 -7.80
N PRO A 64 -0.61 11.50 -7.83
CA PRO A 64 -0.40 12.71 -8.62
C PRO A 64 0.93 13.37 -8.21
N THR A 65 1.95 13.24 -9.04
CA THR A 65 3.32 13.57 -8.65
C THR A 65 3.77 14.90 -9.24
N PRO A 66 4.15 15.88 -8.40
CA PRO A 66 4.76 17.13 -8.86
C PRO A 66 6.24 16.86 -9.20
N VAL A 67 6.54 16.54 -10.45
CA VAL A 67 7.92 16.19 -10.89
C VAL A 67 8.84 17.43 -10.89
N ILE A 68 8.31 18.58 -11.35
CA ILE A 68 9.02 19.87 -11.38
C ILE A 68 8.13 20.94 -10.75
N VAL A 69 8.66 21.67 -9.79
CA VAL A 69 8.01 22.82 -9.14
C VAL A 69 9.00 23.98 -9.07
N ASN A 70 8.62 25.14 -9.60
CA ASN A 70 9.48 26.34 -9.65
C ASN A 70 10.86 26.04 -10.26
N ASP A 71 10.88 25.35 -11.42
CA ASP A 71 12.08 24.96 -12.16
C ASP A 71 13.04 24.03 -11.39
N LYS A 72 12.59 23.44 -10.29
CA LYS A 72 13.35 22.46 -9.52
C LYS A 72 12.67 21.09 -9.54
N ARG A 73 13.48 20.05 -9.60
CA ARG A 73 13.01 18.69 -9.46
C ARG A 73 12.60 18.42 -8.02
N THR A 74 11.46 17.79 -7.83
CA THR A 74 10.99 17.42 -6.50
C THR A 74 11.71 16.17 -5.99
N ARG A 75 11.69 16.00 -4.67
CA ARG A 75 12.26 14.84 -3.97
C ARG A 75 11.20 14.21 -3.08
N LEU A 76 11.11 12.89 -3.14
CA LEU A 76 10.16 12.12 -2.35
C LEU A 76 10.66 11.99 -0.91
N ASP A 77 9.85 12.40 0.08
CA ASP A 77 10.18 12.23 1.51
C ASP A 77 9.59 10.95 2.09
N ARG A 78 8.28 10.76 1.92
CA ARG A 78 7.55 9.61 2.45
C ARG A 78 6.31 9.30 1.64
N VAL A 79 5.81 8.09 1.84
CA VAL A 79 4.51 7.68 1.32
C VAL A 79 3.58 7.26 2.46
N PHE A 80 2.30 7.30 2.18
CA PHE A 80 1.25 6.95 3.13
C PHE A 80 0.28 5.96 2.50
N VAL A 81 -0.22 5.03 3.32
CA VAL A 81 -1.32 4.14 2.95
C VAL A 81 -2.25 4.03 4.15
N LEU A 82 -3.48 4.53 3.98
CA LEU A 82 -4.52 4.47 5.01
C LEU A 82 -5.45 3.30 4.69
N TYR A 83 -5.47 2.31 5.57
CA TYR A 83 -6.22 1.08 5.36
C TYR A 83 -6.79 0.49 6.63
N ARG A 84 -7.74 -0.41 6.48
CA ARG A 84 -8.28 -1.26 7.55
C ARG A 84 -8.37 -2.68 7.05
N THR A 85 -7.95 -3.66 7.86
CA THR A 85 -8.04 -5.07 7.53
C THR A 85 -9.00 -5.81 8.47
N ALA A 86 -9.64 -6.86 7.95
CA ALA A 86 -10.18 -7.92 8.78
C ALA A 86 -9.07 -8.58 9.61
N ARG A 87 -9.43 -9.24 10.71
CA ARG A 87 -8.46 -9.79 11.68
C ARG A 87 -7.41 -10.73 11.06
N HIS A 88 -7.81 -11.53 10.07
CA HIS A 88 -6.97 -12.52 9.41
C HIS A 88 -6.45 -12.06 8.02
N VAL A 89 -6.47 -10.75 7.77
CA VAL A 89 -5.91 -10.12 6.57
C VAL A 89 -4.83 -9.13 6.98
N ALA A 90 -3.70 -9.14 6.28
CA ALA A 90 -2.58 -8.26 6.59
C ALA A 90 -1.97 -7.60 5.35
N VAL A 91 -1.61 -6.33 5.47
CA VAL A 91 -0.64 -5.72 4.57
C VAL A 91 0.73 -6.27 4.93
N ARG A 92 1.44 -6.86 3.96
CA ARG A 92 2.75 -7.48 4.16
C ARG A 92 3.89 -6.65 3.67
N THR A 93 3.67 -5.96 2.57
CA THR A 93 4.74 -5.15 1.97
C THR A 93 4.19 -3.90 1.30
N ILE A 94 5.00 -2.86 1.32
CA ILE A 94 4.77 -1.62 0.56
C ILE A 94 6.00 -1.42 -0.32
N HIS A 95 5.82 -1.40 -1.63
CA HIS A 95 6.87 -1.09 -2.58
C HIS A 95 6.61 0.27 -3.23
N VAL A 96 7.64 1.09 -3.34
CA VAL A 96 7.57 2.43 -3.91
C VAL A 96 8.41 2.50 -5.16
N PHE A 97 7.84 3.04 -6.24
CA PHE A 97 8.46 3.16 -7.55
C PHE A 97 8.38 4.60 -8.06
N ASP A 98 9.38 5.01 -8.87
CA ASP A 98 9.31 6.16 -9.74
C ASP A 98 9.26 5.66 -11.20
N GLY A 99 8.07 5.66 -11.80
CA GLY A 99 7.80 4.93 -13.03
C GLY A 99 8.09 3.45 -12.87
N GLN A 100 9.07 2.91 -13.61
CA GLN A 100 9.53 1.51 -13.48
C GLN A 100 10.68 1.32 -12.47
N ASN A 101 11.25 2.41 -11.94
CA ASN A 101 12.41 2.35 -11.06
C ASN A 101 11.98 2.09 -9.62
N PHE A 102 12.43 0.97 -9.07
CA PHE A 102 12.21 0.66 -7.66
C PHE A 102 13.00 1.63 -6.77
N ILE A 103 12.31 2.30 -5.85
CA ILE A 103 12.92 3.22 -4.87
C ILE A 103 13.18 2.49 -3.55
N ARG A 104 12.11 1.92 -2.96
CA ARG A 104 12.22 1.27 -1.65
C ARG A 104 11.07 0.29 -1.40
N GLY A 105 11.37 -0.77 -0.61
CA GLY A 105 10.41 -1.70 -0.05
C GLY A 105 10.37 -1.63 1.47
N PHE A 106 9.19 -1.90 2.03
CA PHE A 106 8.94 -1.99 3.47
C PHE A 106 8.19 -3.28 3.75
N ASP A 107 8.76 -4.16 4.58
CA ASP A 107 8.11 -5.37 5.05
C ASP A 107 7.40 -5.09 6.38
N LEU A 108 6.10 -5.39 6.43
CA LEU A 108 5.26 -5.12 7.59
C LEU A 108 5.01 -6.41 8.37
N THR A 109 5.50 -6.46 9.61
CA THR A 109 5.21 -7.55 10.54
C THR A 109 3.85 -7.40 11.23
N ALA A 110 3.34 -6.16 11.34
CA ALA A 110 2.12 -5.79 12.04
C ALA A 110 1.12 -5.03 11.16
N GLY A 111 0.99 -5.42 9.88
CA GLY A 111 0.07 -4.78 8.92
C GLY A 111 -1.40 -5.14 9.11
N PHE A 112 -1.86 -5.32 10.36
CA PHE A 112 -3.22 -5.70 10.73
C PHE A 112 -4.03 -4.53 11.28
N GLY A 113 -5.35 -4.67 11.23
CA GLY A 113 -6.32 -3.84 11.93
C GLY A 113 -6.54 -2.48 11.28
N ASP A 114 -6.90 -1.50 12.10
CA ASP A 114 -7.25 -0.16 11.65
C ASP A 114 -6.02 0.76 11.61
N LYS A 115 -5.60 1.13 10.42
CA LYS A 115 -4.52 2.06 10.12
C LYS A 115 -5.03 3.30 9.36
N THR A 116 -6.32 3.63 9.54
CA THR A 116 -6.96 4.77 8.85
C THR A 116 -6.73 6.11 9.53
N GLN A 117 -6.15 6.13 10.74
CA GLN A 117 -5.92 7.35 11.49
C GLN A 117 -4.86 8.22 10.80
N ALA A 118 -5.28 9.40 10.36
CA ALA A 118 -4.41 10.34 9.64
C ALA A 118 -3.52 11.20 10.56
N LEU A 119 -3.88 11.39 11.84
CA LEU A 119 -3.10 12.21 12.76
C LEU A 119 -3.13 11.62 14.18
N PRO A 120 -1.95 11.34 14.76
CA PRO A 120 -0.64 11.36 14.12
C PRO A 120 -0.43 10.15 13.20
N PHE A 121 0.26 10.36 12.09
CA PHE A 121 0.76 9.25 11.27
C PHE A 121 1.77 8.43 12.05
N ARG A 122 1.75 7.11 11.84
CA ARG A 122 2.64 6.16 12.53
C ARG A 122 3.62 5.55 11.54
N GLU A 123 4.90 5.79 11.77
CA GLU A 123 5.98 5.22 10.96
C GLU A 123 5.96 3.69 11.01
N GLY A 124 6.06 3.04 9.82
CA GLY A 124 5.98 1.59 9.66
C GLY A 124 4.57 0.98 9.78
N GLU A 125 3.52 1.80 10.02
CA GLU A 125 2.13 1.34 10.07
C GLU A 125 1.31 1.89 8.90
N ASN A 126 1.26 3.21 8.74
CA ASN A 126 0.54 3.92 7.69
C ASN A 126 1.33 5.09 7.09
N SER A 127 2.55 5.30 7.52
CA SER A 127 3.52 6.27 7.05
C SER A 127 4.87 5.59 6.87
N PHE A 128 5.54 5.82 5.74
CA PHE A 128 6.75 5.11 5.35
C PHE A 128 7.78 6.10 4.81
N LYS A 129 8.80 6.38 5.61
CA LYS A 129 9.86 7.32 5.25
C LYS A 129 10.82 6.70 4.22
N ILE A 130 11.06 7.42 3.12
CA ILE A 130 11.83 6.89 1.99
C ILE A 130 13.31 6.77 2.30
N ARG A 131 13.89 7.75 2.98
CA ARG A 131 15.32 7.75 3.32
C ARG A 131 15.60 7.31 4.73
N GLU A 132 16.77 6.74 4.95
CA GLU A 132 17.33 6.57 6.27
C GLU A 132 18.07 7.84 6.75
N ARG A 133 18.42 7.89 8.02
CA ARG A 133 19.10 9.04 8.58
C ARG A 133 20.46 9.24 7.90
N GLY A 134 20.68 10.43 7.31
CA GLY A 134 21.92 10.77 6.62
C GLY A 134 21.90 10.61 5.11
N GLU A 135 20.88 9.95 4.55
CA GLU A 135 20.69 9.83 3.10
C GLU A 135 19.98 11.06 2.52
N GLN A 136 20.14 11.29 1.21
CA GLN A 136 19.35 12.28 0.49
C GLN A 136 18.04 11.67 -0.01
N ASN A 137 16.96 12.45 0.03
CA ASN A 137 15.70 12.06 -0.58
C ASN A 137 15.89 11.90 -2.10
N PRO A 138 15.37 10.81 -2.71
CA PRO A 138 15.49 10.58 -4.15
C PRO A 138 14.73 11.66 -4.94
N GLU A 139 15.33 12.10 -6.03
CA GLU A 139 14.66 12.95 -7.02
C GLU A 139 13.62 12.11 -7.78
N VAL A 140 12.49 12.76 -8.14
CA VAL A 140 11.41 12.12 -8.88
C VAL A 140 11.48 12.52 -10.35
N PHE A 141 11.38 11.53 -11.26
CA PHE A 141 11.55 11.72 -12.70
C PHE A 141 10.27 11.44 -13.50
N PHE A 142 9.46 10.45 -13.09
CA PHE A 142 8.33 9.98 -13.89
C PHE A 142 7.00 10.12 -13.13
N GLY A 143 6.95 9.60 -11.91
CA GLY A 143 5.75 9.62 -11.09
C GLY A 143 5.73 8.46 -10.09
N ILE A 144 5.17 8.73 -8.92
CA ILE A 144 5.19 7.79 -7.81
C ILE A 144 4.04 6.79 -7.90
N GLY A 145 4.42 5.51 -7.94
CA GLY A 145 3.55 4.36 -7.75
C GLY A 145 3.82 3.67 -6.42
N ILE A 146 2.75 3.26 -5.73
CA ILE A 146 2.82 2.48 -4.50
C ILE A 146 2.16 1.14 -4.76
N SER A 147 2.90 0.03 -4.58
CA SER A 147 2.37 -1.33 -4.65
C SER A 147 2.23 -1.89 -3.25
N ILE A 148 1.03 -2.33 -2.91
CA ILE A 148 0.63 -2.75 -1.56
C ILE A 148 0.34 -4.26 -1.61
N GLY A 149 1.21 -5.07 -1.02
CA GLY A 149 1.03 -6.52 -0.97
C GLY A 149 0.18 -6.94 0.22
N VAL A 150 -0.91 -7.66 -0.03
CA VAL A 150 -1.90 -8.06 0.97
C VAL A 150 -2.06 -9.58 1.00
N GLU A 151 -1.90 -10.16 2.18
CA GLU A 151 -2.15 -11.57 2.47
C GLU A 151 -3.55 -11.73 3.06
N PHE A 152 -4.37 -12.60 2.45
CA PHE A 152 -5.69 -12.99 2.93
C PHE A 152 -5.61 -14.38 3.55
N GLY A 153 -6.06 -14.52 4.81
CA GLY A 153 -6.00 -15.78 5.55
C GLY A 153 -4.63 -16.03 6.18
N VAL A 154 -4.14 -15.09 6.95
CA VAL A 154 -2.86 -15.21 7.66
C VAL A 154 -2.83 -16.42 8.57
N ARG A 155 -1.81 -17.28 8.41
CA ARG A 155 -1.65 -18.51 9.16
C ARG A 155 -1.55 -18.23 10.68
N GLY A 156 -2.29 -19.01 11.46
CA GLY A 156 -2.32 -18.88 12.92
C GLY A 156 -3.21 -17.75 13.44
N VAL A 157 -3.82 -16.97 12.54
CA VAL A 157 -4.80 -15.95 12.89
C VAL A 157 -6.19 -16.43 12.46
N HIS A 158 -7.04 -16.74 13.44
CA HIS A 158 -8.39 -17.20 13.15
C HIS A 158 -9.34 -16.03 12.92
N PRO A 159 -10.19 -16.08 11.88
CA PRO A 159 -11.23 -15.09 11.68
C PRO A 159 -12.25 -15.14 12.82
N THR A 160 -12.90 -14.02 13.07
CA THR A 160 -14.13 -14.01 13.86
C THR A 160 -15.20 -14.78 13.08
N PRO A 161 -16.05 -15.63 13.71
CA PRO A 161 -17.10 -16.31 12.99
C PRO A 161 -17.97 -15.35 12.16
N GLY A 162 -18.07 -15.62 10.85
CA GLY A 162 -18.78 -14.77 9.89
C GLY A 162 -17.99 -13.57 9.35
N GLU A 163 -16.76 -13.33 9.81
CA GLU A 163 -15.91 -12.25 9.30
C GLU A 163 -15.37 -12.59 7.91
N ALA A 164 -15.67 -11.73 6.93
CA ALA A 164 -15.14 -11.87 5.59
C ALA A 164 -13.67 -11.42 5.50
N PRO A 165 -12.82 -12.07 4.68
CA PRO A 165 -11.44 -11.67 4.48
C PRO A 165 -11.35 -10.39 3.63
N THR A 166 -11.36 -9.24 4.28
CA THR A 166 -11.43 -7.93 3.63
C THR A 166 -10.28 -7.01 3.98
N ILE A 167 -9.91 -6.19 3.02
CA ILE A 167 -9.14 -4.97 3.23
C ILE A 167 -9.92 -3.77 2.67
N GLN A 168 -9.94 -2.68 3.43
CA GLN A 168 -10.48 -1.41 2.99
C GLN A 168 -9.35 -0.41 2.84
N PHE A 169 -9.26 0.22 1.67
CA PHE A 169 -8.38 1.36 1.43
C PHE A 169 -9.18 2.66 1.53
N VAL A 170 -8.71 3.57 2.36
CA VAL A 170 -9.31 4.90 2.54
C VAL A 170 -8.59 5.92 1.66
N SER A 171 -7.26 5.91 1.66
CA SER A 171 -6.44 6.86 0.92
C SER A 171 -5.01 6.34 0.77
N ALA A 172 -4.30 6.87 -0.23
CA ALA A 172 -2.85 6.79 -0.31
C ALA A 172 -2.28 8.14 -0.71
N GLY A 173 -1.03 8.44 -0.30
CA GLY A 173 -0.43 9.73 -0.57
C GLY A 173 1.08 9.73 -0.48
N ALA A 174 1.67 10.88 -0.79
CA ALA A 174 3.10 11.11 -0.67
C ALA A 174 3.41 12.58 -0.36
N ASP A 175 4.51 12.81 0.35
CA ASP A 175 5.08 14.11 0.63
C ASP A 175 6.33 14.33 -0.22
N PHE A 176 6.41 15.52 -0.83
CA PHE A 176 7.49 15.95 -1.72
C PHE A 176 8.12 17.24 -1.21
N PHE A 177 9.46 17.35 -1.35
CA PHE A 177 10.22 18.58 -1.17
C PHE A 177 10.61 19.18 -2.52
N TYR A 178 10.73 20.53 -2.59
CA TYR A 178 11.25 21.28 -3.74
C TYR A 178 11.98 22.55 -3.33
#